data_c64deaf4a23d8a4236bb19185f1b00a2
#
_entry.id   c64deaf4a23d8a4236bb19185f1b00a2
#
_cell.length_a   1.000
_cell.length_b   1.000
_cell.length_c   1.000
_cell.angle_alpha   90.00
_cell.angle_beta   90.00
_cell.angle_gamma   90.00
#
_symmetry.space_group_name_H-M   'P 1'
#
loop_
_entity.id
_entity.type
_entity.pdbx_description
1 polymer ?
#
loop_
_entity_poly.entity_id
_entity_poly.type
_entity_poly.pdbx_seq_one_letter_code
_entity_poly.pdbx_strand_id
1 'polypeptide(L)'
;MNEFSMKNVLKKNVMALALLGIYILFIILGFAIKGQNILEPSIVTSLIERYAYVFILGAGMLMCMLTGGNIDLSVGSFVCFAGAIVGLFSVENRIFQTPLSTPLVILIAFGVGIAYGALLGFLIAYVRIPPWIATLAGYLAFRGLGTQYLTKASADAALTNFPDSLTKIFGGRLFESDWGEMNIPCVVIGVVVAAAVVLTLIISRKRKVAKGYKADPLWFVVVKSIILAAIILFLTIEFSFDGGFPVVVLWIAGVLILYGIVTEKTTIGRHFMTVGGNAESARLSGINNKLVMFFAYLNMAVLTVIAAMIVTVRASAANSTAGEEYELDAIAACIVGGVSAYGGSGTIVGMVVGATLIGVINQGMQLIGVDQNWIKIVKGLVLLAAVVFEIKSKNSKAKASKKKTKQEKTLEEVLAKAEEELKKTSEESLESESAAPSEETIVTTEA
;
A
#
# COMPACT_ATOMS: atom_id res chain seq x y z
N MET A 1 -10.45 24.43 -18.24
CA MET A 1 -9.31 23.63 -18.72
C MET A 1 -8.24 23.65 -17.65
N ASN A 2 -8.10 22.58 -16.81
CA ASN A 2 -6.95 22.49 -15.92
C ASN A 2 -5.76 22.13 -16.81
N GLU A 3 -4.86 23.06 -17.00
CA GLU A 3 -3.58 22.84 -17.68
C GLU A 3 -2.86 21.68 -17.02
N PHE A 4 -2.47 20.72 -17.86
CA PHE A 4 -1.64 19.58 -17.48
C PHE A 4 -0.24 20.13 -17.19
N SER A 5 -0.06 20.69 -15.99
CA SER A 5 1.20 21.32 -15.58
C SER A 5 2.16 20.23 -15.08
N MET A 6 3.35 20.16 -15.65
CA MET A 6 4.47 19.32 -15.20
C MET A 6 4.70 19.46 -13.68
N LYS A 7 4.54 20.68 -13.16
CA LYS A 7 4.64 20.97 -11.70
C LYS A 7 3.61 20.20 -10.86
N ASN A 8 2.40 19.96 -11.39
CA ASN A 8 1.36 19.19 -10.71
C ASN A 8 1.66 17.68 -10.76
N VAL A 9 2.21 17.18 -11.86
CA VAL A 9 2.65 15.79 -12.01
C VAL A 9 3.81 15.49 -11.06
N LEU A 10 4.80 16.36 -10.99
CA LEU A 10 5.94 16.23 -10.06
C LEU A 10 5.47 16.24 -8.59
N LYS A 11 4.59 17.18 -8.22
CA LYS A 11 4.02 17.24 -6.85
C LYS A 11 3.21 15.99 -6.49
N LYS A 12 2.52 15.37 -7.46
CA LYS A 12 1.74 14.16 -7.21
C LYS A 12 2.62 12.91 -7.03
N ASN A 13 3.83 12.90 -7.63
CA ASN A 13 4.74 11.75 -7.65
C ASN A 13 6.02 11.99 -6.82
N VAL A 14 5.99 12.89 -5.83
CA VAL A 14 7.17 13.21 -5.01
C VAL A 14 7.82 11.98 -4.39
N MET A 15 7.01 11.01 -3.90
CA MET A 15 7.54 9.79 -3.27
C MET A 15 8.23 8.86 -4.29
N ALA A 16 7.71 8.76 -5.51
CA ALA A 16 8.36 8.00 -6.57
C ALA A 16 9.69 8.64 -7.00
N LEU A 17 9.76 9.98 -6.99
CA LEU A 17 11.02 10.71 -7.26
C LEU A 17 12.02 10.55 -6.11
N ALA A 18 11.55 10.55 -4.86
CA ALA A 18 12.39 10.27 -3.70
C ALA A 18 12.96 8.85 -3.74
N LEU A 19 12.13 7.85 -4.10
CA LEU A 19 12.58 6.47 -4.31
C LEU A 19 13.69 6.39 -5.36
N LEU A 20 13.50 7.03 -6.52
CA LEU A 20 14.50 7.05 -7.58
C LEU A 20 15.81 7.70 -7.11
N GLY A 21 15.72 8.83 -6.41
CA GLY A 21 16.89 9.53 -5.86
C GLY A 21 17.66 8.69 -4.84
N ILE A 22 16.97 8.03 -3.91
CA ILE A 22 17.57 7.14 -2.92
C ILE A 22 18.19 5.91 -3.57
N TYR A 23 17.53 5.34 -4.57
CA TYR A 23 18.07 4.19 -5.31
C TYR A 23 19.37 4.55 -6.04
N ILE A 24 19.40 5.70 -6.73
CA ILE A 24 20.61 6.22 -7.38
C ILE A 24 21.73 6.49 -6.34
N LEU A 25 21.37 7.07 -5.18
CA LEU A 25 22.32 7.31 -4.10
C LEU A 25 23.02 6.00 -3.66
N PHE A 26 22.25 4.93 -3.43
CA PHE A 26 22.81 3.65 -3.03
C PHE A 26 23.59 2.96 -4.14
N ILE A 27 23.26 3.14 -5.42
CA ILE A 27 24.09 2.68 -6.55
C ILE A 27 25.48 3.32 -6.46
N ILE A 28 25.53 4.65 -6.29
CA ILE A 28 26.78 5.41 -6.20
C ILE A 28 27.59 4.99 -4.96
N LEU A 29 26.95 4.92 -3.79
CA LEU A 29 27.61 4.54 -2.54
C LEU A 29 28.08 3.09 -2.54
N GLY A 30 27.30 2.15 -3.06
CA GLY A 30 27.67 0.74 -3.18
C GLY A 30 28.91 0.56 -4.04
N PHE A 31 28.97 1.23 -5.18
CA PHE A 31 30.13 1.20 -6.05
C PHE A 31 31.34 1.89 -5.42
N ALA A 32 31.17 3.06 -4.79
CA ALA A 32 32.26 3.85 -4.21
C ALA A 32 32.87 3.19 -2.95
N ILE A 33 32.08 2.53 -2.10
CA ILE A 33 32.52 2.02 -0.79
C ILE A 33 32.96 0.55 -0.88
N LYS A 34 32.22 -0.28 -1.62
CA LYS A 34 32.42 -1.74 -1.67
C LYS A 34 32.83 -2.26 -3.05
N GLY A 35 32.81 -1.43 -4.10
CA GLY A 35 32.98 -1.88 -5.46
C GLY A 35 31.86 -2.82 -5.96
N GLN A 36 30.74 -2.90 -5.22
CA GLN A 36 29.61 -3.78 -5.55
C GLN A 36 28.57 -3.02 -6.36
N ASN A 37 28.08 -3.69 -7.40
CA ASN A 37 27.00 -3.15 -8.21
C ASN A 37 25.66 -3.60 -7.61
N ILE A 38 24.86 -2.67 -7.06
CA ILE A 38 23.52 -2.95 -6.53
C ILE A 38 22.55 -3.48 -7.61
N LEU A 39 22.87 -3.26 -8.88
CA LEU A 39 22.11 -3.80 -10.02
C LEU A 39 22.49 -5.24 -10.36
N GLU A 40 23.36 -5.88 -9.59
CA GLU A 40 23.69 -7.29 -9.79
C GLU A 40 22.44 -8.18 -9.61
N PRO A 41 22.20 -9.16 -10.51
CA PRO A 41 20.99 -9.99 -10.49
C PRO A 41 20.68 -10.61 -9.14
N SER A 42 21.66 -11.17 -8.47
CA SER A 42 21.55 -11.77 -7.13
C SER A 42 21.10 -10.77 -6.07
N ILE A 43 21.56 -9.52 -6.15
CA ILE A 43 21.22 -8.45 -5.21
C ILE A 43 19.76 -7.95 -5.45
N VAL A 44 19.39 -7.75 -6.71
CA VAL A 44 18.03 -7.33 -7.08
C VAL A 44 16.99 -8.39 -6.68
N THR A 45 17.27 -9.65 -6.97
CA THR A 45 16.40 -10.78 -6.59
C THR A 45 16.30 -10.88 -5.07
N SER A 46 17.43 -10.88 -4.37
CA SER A 46 17.45 -10.98 -2.91
C SER A 46 16.73 -9.81 -2.21
N LEU A 47 16.74 -8.60 -2.80
CA LEU A 47 15.98 -7.46 -2.29
C LEU A 47 14.48 -7.77 -2.30
N ILE A 48 13.95 -8.27 -3.42
CA ILE A 48 12.52 -8.56 -3.55
C ILE A 48 12.13 -9.72 -2.62
N GLU A 49 12.92 -10.79 -2.59
CA GLU A 49 12.65 -11.95 -1.74
C GLU A 49 12.74 -11.60 -0.25
N ARG A 50 13.73 -10.79 0.14
CA ARG A 50 13.97 -10.40 1.54
C ARG A 50 12.87 -9.48 2.07
N TYR A 51 12.39 -8.56 1.25
CA TYR A 51 11.39 -7.57 1.65
C TYR A 51 9.98 -7.90 1.16
N ALA A 52 9.74 -9.12 0.68
CA ALA A 52 8.42 -9.61 0.29
C ALA A 52 7.36 -9.41 1.38
N TYR A 53 7.75 -9.63 2.64
CA TYR A 53 6.86 -9.43 3.78
C TYR A 53 6.35 -7.99 3.90
N VAL A 54 7.14 -6.99 3.52
CA VAL A 54 6.72 -5.58 3.59
C VAL A 54 5.55 -5.31 2.66
N PHE A 55 5.56 -5.90 1.46
CA PHE A 55 4.46 -5.76 0.50
C PHE A 55 3.19 -6.45 0.98
N ILE A 56 3.32 -7.66 1.55
CA ILE A 56 2.19 -8.46 2.01
C ILE A 56 1.59 -7.87 3.29
N LEU A 57 2.43 -7.61 4.31
CA LEU A 57 1.98 -6.99 5.56
C LEU A 57 1.51 -5.55 5.33
N GLY A 58 2.17 -4.81 4.42
CA GLY A 58 1.75 -3.47 4.03
C GLY A 58 0.35 -3.43 3.43
N ALA A 59 -0.05 -4.42 2.62
CA ALA A 59 -1.41 -4.51 2.10
C ALA A 59 -2.45 -4.72 3.20
N GLY A 60 -2.16 -5.56 4.20
CA GLY A 60 -3.00 -5.74 5.38
C GLY A 60 -3.02 -4.51 6.28
N MET A 61 -1.85 -3.91 6.53
CA MET A 61 -1.69 -2.70 7.34
C MET A 61 -2.43 -1.51 6.71
N LEU A 62 -2.41 -1.38 5.38
CA LEU A 62 -3.22 -0.39 4.67
C LEU A 62 -4.71 -0.55 5.01
N MET A 63 -5.25 -1.77 4.99
CA MET A 63 -6.66 -2.00 5.35
C MET A 63 -6.94 -1.59 6.79
N CYS A 64 -6.08 -1.93 7.74
CA CYS A 64 -6.22 -1.48 9.13
C CYS A 64 -6.17 0.05 9.23
N MET A 65 -5.18 0.69 8.61
CA MET A 65 -5.02 2.15 8.66
C MET A 65 -6.19 2.88 8.00
N LEU A 66 -6.77 2.35 6.92
CA LEU A 66 -7.94 2.95 6.28
C LEU A 66 -9.15 3.08 7.22
N THR A 67 -9.27 2.28 8.29
CA THR A 67 -10.40 2.32 9.23
C THR A 67 -10.30 3.37 10.34
N GLY A 68 -9.40 4.34 10.22
CA GLY A 68 -9.24 5.44 11.19
C GLY A 68 -7.83 5.59 11.73
N GLY A 69 -6.81 5.20 10.97
CA GLY A 69 -5.41 5.24 11.40
C GLY A 69 -5.05 4.13 12.38
N ASN A 70 -5.87 3.09 12.44
CA ASN A 70 -5.61 1.93 13.31
C ASN A 70 -4.42 1.13 12.78
N ILE A 71 -3.55 0.72 13.70
CA ILE A 71 -2.36 -0.07 13.40
C ILE A 71 -2.42 -1.42 14.11
N ASP A 72 -1.72 -2.40 13.56
CA ASP A 72 -1.54 -3.70 14.19
C ASP A 72 -0.07 -3.90 14.53
N LEU A 73 0.26 -3.80 15.82
CA LEU A 73 1.63 -3.97 16.32
C LEU A 73 2.01 -5.44 16.51
N SER A 74 1.05 -6.36 16.47
CA SER A 74 1.30 -7.76 16.73
C SER A 74 1.89 -8.54 15.56
N VAL A 75 1.83 -7.98 14.35
CA VAL A 75 2.12 -8.72 13.10
C VAL A 75 3.51 -9.31 13.07
N GLY A 76 4.55 -8.59 13.49
CA GLY A 76 5.91 -9.10 13.50
C GLY A 76 6.09 -10.26 14.47
N SER A 77 5.53 -10.16 15.68
CA SER A 77 5.54 -11.24 16.66
C SER A 77 4.69 -12.43 16.23
N PHE A 78 3.58 -12.15 15.52
CA PHE A 78 2.75 -13.22 14.97
C PHE A 78 3.44 -13.94 13.80
N VAL A 79 4.30 -13.27 13.02
CA VAL A 79 5.19 -13.91 12.02
C VAL A 79 6.10 -14.93 12.71
N CYS A 80 6.73 -14.57 13.85
CA CYS A 80 7.55 -15.48 14.63
C CYS A 80 6.74 -16.71 15.09
N PHE A 81 5.57 -16.49 15.68
CA PHE A 81 4.73 -17.56 16.19
C PHE A 81 4.17 -18.47 15.08
N ALA A 82 3.66 -17.88 13.99
CA ALA A 82 3.18 -18.65 12.84
C ALA A 82 4.30 -19.44 12.17
N GLY A 83 5.50 -18.86 12.05
CA GLY A 83 6.71 -19.55 11.59
C GLY A 83 7.10 -20.70 12.52
N ALA A 84 7.01 -20.51 13.83
CA ALA A 84 7.22 -21.59 14.82
C ALA A 84 6.21 -22.72 14.64
N ILE A 85 4.92 -22.43 14.44
CA ILE A 85 3.87 -23.43 14.14
C ILE A 85 4.19 -24.21 12.85
N VAL A 86 4.56 -23.49 11.80
CA VAL A 86 4.98 -24.13 10.53
C VAL A 86 6.18 -25.04 10.76
N GLY A 87 7.22 -24.58 11.50
CA GLY A 87 8.38 -25.37 11.81
C GLY A 87 8.05 -26.61 12.65
N LEU A 88 7.26 -26.44 13.73
CA LEU A 88 6.89 -27.53 14.63
C LEU A 88 6.22 -28.71 13.91
N PHE A 89 5.36 -28.40 12.94
CA PHE A 89 4.59 -29.44 12.26
C PHE A 89 5.23 -29.89 10.91
N SER A 90 6.19 -29.15 10.36
CA SER A 90 6.85 -29.49 9.08
C SER A 90 8.09 -30.36 9.25
N VAL A 91 8.79 -30.28 10.38
CA VAL A 91 10.07 -30.97 10.59
C VAL A 91 10.05 -31.78 11.89
N GLU A 92 10.84 -32.86 11.93
CA GLU A 92 11.07 -33.62 13.16
C GLU A 92 11.76 -32.74 14.19
N ASN A 93 11.22 -32.73 15.42
CA ASN A 93 11.75 -31.93 16.51
C ASN A 93 11.45 -32.57 17.87
N ARG A 94 11.95 -32.00 18.98
CA ARG A 94 11.78 -32.57 20.34
C ARG A 94 10.32 -32.64 20.81
N ILE A 95 9.42 -31.81 20.27
CA ILE A 95 7.99 -31.77 20.66
C ILE A 95 7.18 -32.67 19.74
N PHE A 96 7.49 -32.68 18.48
CA PHE A 96 6.72 -33.37 17.43
C PHE A 96 7.64 -34.20 16.55
N GLN A 97 7.61 -35.52 16.74
CA GLN A 97 8.55 -36.44 16.09
C GLN A 97 8.13 -36.85 14.67
N THR A 98 6.85 -36.72 14.33
CA THR A 98 6.32 -37.13 13.02
C THR A 98 5.83 -35.94 12.22
N PRO A 99 6.59 -35.44 11.26
CA PRO A 99 6.19 -34.30 10.43
C PRO A 99 4.86 -34.54 9.72
N LEU A 100 4.02 -33.51 9.69
CA LEU A 100 2.75 -33.53 8.96
C LEU A 100 2.98 -33.21 7.47
N SER A 101 2.00 -33.60 6.65
CA SER A 101 2.01 -33.24 5.23
C SER A 101 1.89 -31.72 5.06
N THR A 102 2.58 -31.18 4.07
CA THR A 102 2.60 -29.73 3.77
C THR A 102 1.20 -29.10 3.68
N PRO A 103 0.19 -29.69 3.00
CA PRO A 103 -1.15 -29.11 2.98
C PRO A 103 -1.79 -28.98 4.36
N LEU A 104 -1.54 -29.98 5.24
CA LEU A 104 -2.08 -29.96 6.61
C LEU A 104 -1.39 -28.89 7.47
N VAL A 105 -0.08 -28.72 7.31
CA VAL A 105 0.68 -27.63 7.98
C VAL A 105 0.15 -26.26 7.56
N ILE A 106 -0.06 -26.05 6.27
CA ILE A 106 -0.63 -24.81 5.73
C ILE A 106 -2.03 -24.58 6.33
N LEU A 107 -2.87 -25.60 6.35
CA LEU A 107 -4.23 -25.50 6.92
C LEU A 107 -4.20 -25.13 8.41
N ILE A 108 -3.32 -25.75 9.20
CA ILE A 108 -3.15 -25.44 10.62
C ILE A 108 -2.68 -24.00 10.81
N ALA A 109 -1.67 -23.56 10.05
CA ALA A 109 -1.16 -22.19 10.13
C ALA A 109 -2.25 -21.15 9.80
N PHE A 110 -3.03 -21.36 8.74
CA PHE A 110 -4.18 -20.50 8.44
C PHE A 110 -5.28 -20.60 9.50
N GLY A 111 -5.56 -21.79 10.05
CA GLY A 111 -6.52 -21.97 11.14
C GLY A 111 -6.15 -21.16 12.38
N VAL A 112 -4.86 -21.18 12.76
CA VAL A 112 -4.32 -20.36 13.87
C VAL A 112 -4.42 -18.87 13.55
N GLY A 113 -4.08 -18.48 12.33
CA GLY A 113 -4.20 -17.08 11.88
C GLY A 113 -5.62 -16.56 11.91
N ILE A 114 -6.58 -17.33 11.40
CA ILE A 114 -8.01 -16.98 11.42
C ILE A 114 -8.52 -16.89 12.86
N ALA A 115 -8.16 -17.85 13.73
CA ALA A 115 -8.56 -17.84 15.14
C ALA A 115 -8.02 -16.60 15.86
N TYR A 116 -6.74 -16.25 15.64
CA TYR A 116 -6.16 -15.04 16.22
C TYR A 116 -6.80 -13.78 15.66
N GLY A 117 -6.90 -13.64 14.34
CA GLY A 117 -7.50 -12.48 13.71
C GLY A 117 -8.96 -12.27 14.12
N ALA A 118 -9.73 -13.35 14.28
CA ALA A 118 -11.09 -13.30 14.80
C ALA A 118 -11.13 -12.85 16.27
N LEU A 119 -10.23 -13.35 17.11
CA LEU A 119 -10.12 -12.93 18.51
C LEU A 119 -9.75 -11.45 18.60
N LEU A 120 -8.71 -11.02 17.89
CA LEU A 120 -8.24 -9.63 17.89
C LEU A 120 -9.32 -8.68 17.35
N GLY A 121 -9.92 -9.04 16.21
CA GLY A 121 -11.02 -8.30 15.61
C GLY A 121 -12.23 -8.20 16.54
N PHE A 122 -12.57 -9.27 17.26
CA PHE A 122 -13.64 -9.26 18.26
C PHE A 122 -13.34 -8.31 19.43
N LEU A 123 -12.15 -8.39 20.01
CA LEU A 123 -11.73 -7.53 21.12
C LEU A 123 -11.78 -6.04 20.73
N ILE A 124 -11.33 -5.70 19.53
CA ILE A 124 -11.30 -4.31 19.08
C ILE A 124 -12.68 -3.82 18.63
N ALA A 125 -13.41 -4.59 17.81
CA ALA A 125 -14.65 -4.14 17.20
C ALA A 125 -15.86 -4.23 18.12
N TYR A 126 -15.94 -5.26 18.98
CA TYR A 126 -17.13 -5.53 19.80
C TYR A 126 -16.89 -5.20 21.27
N VAL A 127 -15.75 -5.58 21.86
CA VAL A 127 -15.39 -5.21 23.24
C VAL A 127 -14.91 -3.75 23.31
N ARG A 128 -14.46 -3.17 22.18
CA ARG A 128 -14.00 -1.79 22.05
C ARG A 128 -12.69 -1.51 22.81
N ILE A 129 -11.82 -2.51 22.89
CA ILE A 129 -10.46 -2.28 23.39
C ILE A 129 -9.71 -1.39 22.38
N PRO A 130 -9.00 -0.35 22.82
CA PRO A 130 -8.17 0.45 21.90
C PRO A 130 -7.21 -0.44 21.09
N PRO A 131 -7.15 -0.28 19.76
CA PRO A 131 -6.37 -1.16 18.89
C PRO A 131 -4.91 -1.34 19.32
N TRP A 132 -4.24 -0.25 19.72
CA TRP A 132 -2.84 -0.31 20.13
C TRP A 132 -2.62 -1.16 21.40
N ILE A 133 -3.58 -1.18 22.35
CA ILE A 133 -3.48 -2.02 23.55
C ILE A 133 -3.65 -3.50 23.18
N ALA A 134 -4.69 -3.83 22.41
CA ALA A 134 -4.97 -5.19 22.02
C ALA A 134 -3.83 -5.81 21.18
N THR A 135 -3.30 -5.04 20.23
CA THR A 135 -2.21 -5.49 19.36
C THR A 135 -0.87 -5.56 20.09
N LEU A 136 -0.61 -4.65 21.04
CA LEU A 136 0.59 -4.72 21.89
C LEU A 136 0.55 -5.95 22.82
N ALA A 137 -0.60 -6.28 23.36
CA ALA A 137 -0.77 -7.53 24.11
C ALA A 137 -0.48 -8.76 23.22
N GLY A 138 -0.98 -8.76 21.98
CA GLY A 138 -0.67 -9.77 20.97
C GLY A 138 0.82 -9.82 20.64
N TYR A 139 1.48 -8.67 20.50
CA TYR A 139 2.93 -8.57 20.28
C TYR A 139 3.71 -9.31 21.35
N LEU A 140 3.44 -9.03 22.63
CA LEU A 140 4.15 -9.65 23.76
C LEU A 140 3.83 -11.15 23.86
N ALA A 141 2.55 -11.53 23.74
CA ALA A 141 2.12 -12.91 23.83
C ALA A 141 2.73 -13.78 22.74
N PHE A 142 2.65 -13.37 21.47
CA PHE A 142 3.14 -14.20 20.37
C PHE A 142 4.66 -14.22 20.27
N ARG A 143 5.37 -13.15 20.65
CA ARG A 143 6.82 -13.19 20.78
C ARG A 143 7.24 -14.22 21.84
N GLY A 144 6.59 -14.17 23.00
CA GLY A 144 6.83 -15.13 24.08
C GLY A 144 6.52 -16.57 23.68
N LEU A 145 5.34 -16.82 23.10
CA LEU A 145 4.92 -18.16 22.66
C LEU A 145 5.83 -18.70 21.55
N GLY A 146 6.10 -17.91 20.51
CA GLY A 146 6.98 -18.32 19.41
C GLY A 146 8.37 -18.71 19.89
N THR A 147 9.01 -17.86 20.69
CA THR A 147 10.32 -18.15 21.30
C THR A 147 10.27 -19.38 22.20
N GLN A 148 9.26 -19.51 23.05
CA GLN A 148 9.13 -20.63 23.97
C GLN A 148 8.97 -21.98 23.25
N TYR A 149 8.14 -22.02 22.18
CA TYR A 149 7.99 -23.27 21.40
C TYR A 149 9.27 -23.63 20.66
N LEU A 150 9.94 -22.67 20.02
CA LEU A 150 11.21 -22.90 19.32
C LEU A 150 12.31 -23.38 20.27
N THR A 151 12.46 -22.77 21.45
CA THR A 151 13.44 -23.17 22.46
C THR A 151 13.19 -24.58 22.98
N LYS A 152 11.90 -24.98 23.15
CA LYS A 152 11.55 -26.35 23.53
C LYS A 152 11.78 -27.37 22.42
N ALA A 153 11.52 -26.95 21.17
CA ALA A 153 11.64 -27.83 20.01
C ALA A 153 13.08 -28.10 19.59
N SER A 154 13.97 -27.12 19.76
CA SER A 154 15.38 -27.21 19.35
C SER A 154 16.30 -26.54 20.37
N ALA A 155 17.55 -27.04 20.52
CA ALA A 155 18.54 -26.41 21.38
C ALA A 155 18.94 -25.01 20.94
N ASP A 156 18.95 -24.77 19.62
CA ASP A 156 19.34 -23.51 19.02
C ASP A 156 18.18 -22.52 18.87
N ALA A 157 17.01 -22.85 19.43
CA ALA A 157 15.77 -22.08 19.28
C ALA A 157 15.42 -21.79 17.79
N ALA A 158 15.79 -22.71 16.90
CA ALA A 158 15.55 -22.67 15.47
C ALA A 158 15.19 -24.05 14.93
N LEU A 159 14.29 -24.11 13.95
CA LEU A 159 13.91 -25.31 13.23
C LEU A 159 14.26 -25.12 11.75
N THR A 160 15.02 -26.05 11.20
CA THR A 160 15.54 -26.02 9.81
C THR A 160 15.13 -27.29 9.06
N ASN A 161 15.56 -27.43 7.81
CA ASN A 161 15.31 -28.62 6.98
C ASN A 161 13.81 -28.78 6.62
N PHE A 162 13.18 -27.73 6.13
CA PHE A 162 11.81 -27.77 5.67
C PHE A 162 11.65 -28.71 4.47
N PRO A 163 10.49 -29.37 4.32
CA PRO A 163 10.22 -30.22 3.17
C PRO A 163 10.20 -29.42 1.86
N ASP A 164 10.72 -30.02 0.78
CA ASP A 164 10.79 -29.41 -0.56
C ASP A 164 9.43 -28.87 -1.05
N SER A 165 8.34 -29.56 -0.71
CA SER A 165 6.98 -29.14 -1.09
C SER A 165 6.62 -27.77 -0.49
N LEU A 166 7.00 -27.48 0.77
CA LEU A 166 6.79 -26.18 1.38
C LEU A 166 7.71 -25.13 0.77
N THR A 167 8.98 -25.50 0.57
CA THR A 167 9.99 -24.60 -0.03
C THR A 167 9.60 -24.20 -1.45
N LYS A 168 9.15 -25.11 -2.29
CA LYS A 168 8.70 -24.83 -3.65
C LYS A 168 7.47 -23.90 -3.70
N ILE A 169 6.53 -24.00 -2.74
CA ILE A 169 5.32 -23.18 -2.70
C ILE A 169 5.61 -21.73 -2.26
N PHE A 170 6.51 -21.50 -1.31
CA PHE A 170 6.69 -20.19 -0.68
C PHE A 170 8.04 -19.52 -0.97
N GLY A 171 9.06 -20.24 -1.42
CA GLY A 171 10.41 -19.69 -1.64
C GLY A 171 11.15 -20.28 -2.83
N GLY A 172 10.55 -21.22 -3.57
CA GLY A 172 11.17 -21.84 -4.75
C GLY A 172 11.25 -20.89 -5.94
N ARG A 173 11.89 -21.39 -6.99
CA ARG A 173 11.94 -20.70 -8.28
C ARG A 173 11.18 -21.50 -9.31
N LEU A 174 10.52 -20.82 -10.22
CA LEU A 174 9.89 -21.42 -11.40
C LEU A 174 10.92 -21.50 -12.52
N PHE A 175 10.84 -22.61 -13.29
CA PHE A 175 11.70 -22.83 -14.44
C PHE A 175 13.19 -22.97 -14.10
N GLU A 176 13.49 -23.61 -12.96
CA GLU A 176 14.85 -24.09 -12.66
C GLU A 176 15.24 -25.13 -13.72
N SER A 177 15.88 -24.69 -14.79
CA SER A 177 16.37 -25.60 -15.84
C SER A 177 17.67 -25.03 -16.42
N ASP A 178 18.54 -25.93 -16.89
CA ASP A 178 19.83 -25.60 -17.52
C ASP A 178 19.63 -24.97 -18.91
N TRP A 179 19.14 -23.74 -18.95
CA TRP A 179 19.01 -22.94 -20.16
C TRP A 179 20.28 -22.16 -20.52
N GLY A 180 21.43 -22.51 -19.89
CA GLY A 180 22.67 -21.74 -19.98
C GLY A 180 22.71 -20.55 -19.00
N GLU A 181 23.35 -19.46 -19.38
CA GLU A 181 23.50 -18.28 -18.51
C GLU A 181 22.20 -17.52 -18.27
N MET A 182 21.19 -17.68 -19.12
CA MET A 182 19.95 -16.92 -19.07
C MET A 182 18.70 -17.83 -19.16
N ASN A 183 17.79 -17.71 -18.19
CA ASN A 183 16.53 -18.46 -18.16
C ASN A 183 15.50 -17.82 -19.09
N ILE A 184 15.40 -18.32 -20.34
CA ILE A 184 14.51 -17.80 -21.38
C ILE A 184 13.04 -17.74 -20.94
N PRO A 185 12.43 -18.76 -20.28
CA PRO A 185 11.05 -18.69 -19.78
C PRO A 185 10.77 -17.47 -18.91
N CYS A 186 11.70 -17.01 -18.08
CA CYS A 186 11.53 -15.79 -17.28
C CYS A 186 11.34 -14.55 -18.14
N VAL A 187 12.16 -14.40 -19.17
CA VAL A 187 12.08 -13.26 -20.10
C VAL A 187 10.75 -13.28 -20.87
N VAL A 188 10.31 -14.47 -21.31
CA VAL A 188 9.02 -14.64 -22.01
C VAL A 188 7.86 -14.20 -21.09
N ILE A 189 7.87 -14.63 -19.83
CA ILE A 189 6.85 -14.18 -18.86
C ILE A 189 6.90 -12.65 -18.70
N GLY A 190 8.10 -12.07 -18.60
CA GLY A 190 8.27 -10.62 -18.52
C GLY A 190 7.65 -9.88 -19.68
N VAL A 191 7.90 -10.34 -20.91
CA VAL A 191 7.34 -9.77 -22.13
C VAL A 191 5.81 -9.89 -22.14
N VAL A 192 5.26 -11.05 -21.78
CA VAL A 192 3.81 -11.27 -21.73
C VAL A 192 3.16 -10.37 -20.69
N VAL A 193 3.73 -10.27 -19.48
CA VAL A 193 3.20 -9.41 -18.40
C VAL A 193 3.31 -7.94 -18.78
N ALA A 194 4.44 -7.51 -19.33
CA ALA A 194 4.63 -6.13 -19.80
C ALA A 194 3.60 -5.76 -20.89
N ALA A 195 3.41 -6.64 -21.88
CA ALA A 195 2.41 -6.46 -22.92
C ALA A 195 0.98 -6.40 -22.36
N ALA A 196 0.63 -7.26 -21.41
CA ALA A 196 -0.67 -7.26 -20.74
C ALA A 196 -0.92 -5.95 -19.97
N VAL A 197 0.08 -5.43 -19.25
CA VAL A 197 -0.01 -4.14 -18.53
C VAL A 197 -0.20 -2.98 -19.51
N VAL A 198 0.59 -2.91 -20.59
CA VAL A 198 0.46 -1.88 -21.63
C VAL A 198 -0.93 -1.92 -22.28
N LEU A 199 -1.40 -3.09 -22.68
CA LEU A 199 -2.72 -3.29 -23.27
C LEU A 199 -3.83 -2.85 -22.31
N THR A 200 -3.73 -3.20 -21.02
CA THR A 200 -4.70 -2.83 -19.99
C THR A 200 -4.79 -1.30 -19.83
N LEU A 201 -3.68 -0.60 -19.82
CA LEU A 201 -3.63 0.86 -19.73
C LEU A 201 -4.24 1.53 -20.96
N ILE A 202 -3.93 1.05 -22.18
CA ILE A 202 -4.47 1.58 -23.43
C ILE A 202 -5.98 1.33 -23.51
N ILE A 203 -6.44 0.10 -23.21
CA ILE A 203 -7.86 -0.27 -23.22
C ILE A 203 -8.64 0.55 -22.18
N SER A 204 -8.09 0.69 -20.97
CA SER A 204 -8.70 1.49 -19.91
C SER A 204 -8.90 2.95 -20.33
N ARG A 205 -7.89 3.54 -20.99
CA ARG A 205 -7.99 4.90 -21.56
C ARG A 205 -9.06 4.97 -22.66
N LYS A 206 -9.04 4.02 -23.62
CA LYS A 206 -10.05 3.97 -24.71
C LYS A 206 -11.47 3.90 -24.15
N ARG A 207 -11.70 3.03 -23.12
CA ARG A 207 -13.01 2.92 -22.45
C ARG A 207 -13.45 4.20 -21.74
N LYS A 208 -12.51 4.94 -21.10
CA LYS A 208 -12.83 6.22 -20.45
C LYS A 208 -13.24 7.26 -21.48
N VAL A 209 -12.50 7.38 -22.57
CA VAL A 209 -12.81 8.31 -23.68
C VAL A 209 -14.18 7.96 -24.31
N ALA A 210 -14.43 6.69 -24.61
CA ALA A 210 -15.69 6.24 -25.20
C ALA A 210 -16.92 6.50 -24.31
N LYS A 211 -16.71 6.54 -22.98
CA LYS A 211 -17.77 6.88 -22.00
C LYS A 211 -17.88 8.39 -21.69
N GLY A 212 -17.15 9.25 -22.38
CA GLY A 212 -17.13 10.70 -22.16
C GLY A 212 -16.43 11.14 -20.86
N TYR A 213 -15.71 10.24 -20.17
CA TYR A 213 -14.95 10.62 -18.98
C TYR A 213 -13.65 11.34 -19.34
N LYS A 214 -13.22 12.22 -18.45
CA LYS A 214 -11.87 12.84 -18.56
C LYS A 214 -10.81 11.75 -18.51
N ALA A 215 -10.03 11.62 -19.58
CA ALA A 215 -8.92 10.67 -19.69
C ALA A 215 -7.59 11.43 -19.76
N ASP A 216 -6.54 10.79 -19.26
CA ASP A 216 -5.19 11.34 -19.34
C ASP A 216 -4.75 11.51 -20.82
N PRO A 217 -3.90 12.51 -21.13
CA PRO A 217 -3.34 12.69 -22.46
C PRO A 217 -2.65 11.41 -22.96
N LEU A 218 -2.74 11.17 -24.28
CA LEU A 218 -2.18 9.96 -24.88
C LEU A 218 -0.68 9.80 -24.57
N TRP A 219 0.08 10.86 -24.74
CA TRP A 219 1.53 10.86 -24.49
C TRP A 219 1.87 10.44 -23.05
N PHE A 220 1.08 10.89 -22.07
CA PHE A 220 1.29 10.53 -20.65
C PHE A 220 1.06 9.04 -20.40
N VAL A 221 -0.01 8.46 -21.00
CA VAL A 221 -0.29 7.03 -20.90
C VAL A 221 0.81 6.22 -21.57
N VAL A 222 1.31 6.67 -22.73
CA VAL A 222 2.42 6.02 -23.44
C VAL A 222 3.70 6.04 -22.60
N VAL A 223 4.10 7.20 -22.08
CA VAL A 223 5.29 7.32 -21.21
C VAL A 223 5.16 6.43 -19.97
N LYS A 224 4.01 6.46 -19.30
CA LYS A 224 3.73 5.58 -18.14
C LYS A 224 3.83 4.11 -18.52
N SER A 225 3.30 3.72 -19.67
CA SER A 225 3.35 2.34 -20.16
C SER A 225 4.77 1.88 -20.46
N ILE A 226 5.59 2.73 -21.07
CA ILE A 226 7.00 2.45 -21.37
C ILE A 226 7.78 2.27 -20.07
N ILE A 227 7.60 3.16 -19.09
CA ILE A 227 8.30 3.07 -17.80
C ILE A 227 7.93 1.76 -17.07
N LEU A 228 6.64 1.42 -17.00
CA LEU A 228 6.20 0.18 -16.34
C LEU A 228 6.70 -1.07 -17.07
N ALA A 229 6.65 -1.07 -18.41
CA ALA A 229 7.19 -2.18 -19.20
C ALA A 229 8.70 -2.33 -19.01
N ALA A 230 9.45 -1.22 -18.98
CA ALA A 230 10.89 -1.24 -18.73
C ALA A 230 11.24 -1.79 -17.34
N ILE A 231 10.49 -1.42 -16.29
CA ILE A 231 10.68 -1.96 -14.93
C ILE A 231 10.41 -3.47 -14.91
N ILE A 232 9.29 -3.91 -15.51
CA ILE A 232 8.94 -5.34 -15.55
C ILE A 232 9.99 -6.14 -16.31
N LEU A 233 10.41 -5.68 -17.47
CA LEU A 233 11.44 -6.34 -18.27
C LEU A 233 12.80 -6.35 -17.55
N PHE A 234 13.21 -5.25 -16.94
CA PHE A 234 14.41 -5.19 -16.13
C PHE A 234 14.39 -6.26 -15.03
N LEU A 235 13.34 -6.30 -14.20
CA LEU A 235 13.24 -7.28 -13.12
C LEU A 235 13.23 -8.73 -13.63
N THR A 236 12.53 -9.02 -14.72
CA THR A 236 12.46 -10.40 -15.25
C THR A 236 13.77 -10.82 -15.94
N ILE A 237 14.53 -9.88 -16.48
CA ILE A 237 15.88 -10.15 -16.98
C ILE A 237 16.82 -10.46 -15.82
N GLU A 238 16.79 -9.68 -14.73
CA GLU A 238 17.59 -9.93 -13.53
C GLU A 238 17.26 -11.31 -12.92
N PHE A 239 15.98 -11.68 -12.81
CA PHE A 239 15.56 -13.01 -12.36
C PHE A 239 16.05 -14.12 -13.28
N SER A 240 16.10 -13.85 -14.58
CA SER A 240 16.59 -14.81 -15.59
C SER A 240 18.06 -15.16 -15.39
N PHE A 241 18.89 -14.20 -14.99
CA PHE A 241 20.31 -14.41 -14.68
C PHE A 241 20.54 -15.00 -13.29
N ASP A 242 19.57 -14.89 -12.36
CA ASP A 242 19.69 -15.40 -10.99
C ASP A 242 18.94 -16.75 -10.80
N GLY A 243 18.92 -17.59 -11.82
CA GLY A 243 18.46 -18.99 -11.72
C GLY A 243 16.95 -19.21 -11.82
N GLY A 244 16.14 -18.24 -12.21
CA GLY A 244 14.72 -18.46 -12.50
C GLY A 244 13.78 -17.46 -11.80
N PHE A 245 12.49 -17.59 -12.10
CA PHE A 245 11.46 -16.66 -11.60
C PHE A 245 11.09 -16.98 -10.13
N PRO A 246 11.33 -16.08 -9.16
CA PRO A 246 11.02 -16.35 -7.75
C PRO A 246 9.51 -16.47 -7.51
N VAL A 247 9.06 -17.59 -6.93
CA VAL A 247 7.64 -17.82 -6.58
C VAL A 247 7.09 -16.74 -5.64
N VAL A 248 7.92 -16.16 -4.80
CA VAL A 248 7.57 -15.05 -3.91
C VAL A 248 6.96 -13.86 -4.65
N VAL A 249 7.43 -13.58 -5.89
CA VAL A 249 6.88 -12.52 -6.74
C VAL A 249 5.42 -12.79 -7.11
N LEU A 250 5.04 -14.06 -7.29
CA LEU A 250 3.63 -14.43 -7.54
C LEU A 250 2.76 -14.16 -6.30
N TRP A 251 3.26 -14.45 -5.10
CA TRP A 251 2.56 -14.13 -3.85
C TRP A 251 2.38 -12.63 -3.69
N ILE A 252 3.44 -11.84 -3.89
CA ILE A 252 3.37 -10.38 -3.87
C ILE A 252 2.35 -9.87 -4.89
N ALA A 253 2.47 -10.28 -6.16
CA ALA A 253 1.58 -9.85 -7.22
C ALA A 253 0.12 -10.25 -6.96
N GLY A 254 -0.13 -11.48 -6.51
CA GLY A 254 -1.46 -11.97 -6.16
C GLY A 254 -2.11 -11.12 -5.06
N VAL A 255 -1.39 -10.86 -3.97
CA VAL A 255 -1.87 -10.01 -2.88
C VAL A 255 -2.11 -8.58 -3.38
N LEU A 256 -1.15 -7.96 -4.06
CA LEU A 256 -1.27 -6.57 -4.49
C LEU A 256 -2.40 -6.36 -5.51
N ILE A 257 -2.59 -7.28 -6.46
CA ILE A 257 -3.69 -7.23 -7.43
C ILE A 257 -5.03 -7.38 -6.71
N LEU A 258 -5.16 -8.38 -5.82
CA LEU A 258 -6.38 -8.62 -5.06
C LEU A 258 -6.76 -7.37 -4.25
N TYR A 259 -5.80 -6.84 -3.47
CA TYR A 259 -6.06 -5.68 -2.61
C TYR A 259 -6.22 -4.39 -3.41
N GLY A 260 -5.56 -4.25 -4.55
CA GLY A 260 -5.81 -3.15 -5.50
C GLY A 260 -7.25 -3.15 -6.02
N ILE A 261 -7.79 -4.33 -6.35
CA ILE A 261 -9.18 -4.48 -6.76
C ILE A 261 -10.14 -4.21 -5.58
N VAL A 262 -9.86 -4.81 -4.42
CA VAL A 262 -10.71 -4.67 -3.22
C VAL A 262 -10.79 -3.21 -2.80
N THR A 263 -9.68 -2.50 -2.69
CA THR A 263 -9.65 -1.12 -2.19
C THR A 263 -10.23 -0.11 -3.19
N GLU A 264 -9.94 -0.27 -4.49
CA GLU A 264 -10.30 0.76 -5.49
C GLU A 264 -11.62 0.50 -6.22
N LYS A 265 -12.02 -0.78 -6.36
CA LYS A 265 -13.13 -1.14 -7.25
C LYS A 265 -14.34 -1.74 -6.54
N THR A 266 -14.22 -2.13 -5.26
CA THR A 266 -15.32 -2.76 -4.53
C THR A 266 -15.99 -1.84 -3.52
N THR A 267 -17.18 -2.24 -3.05
CA THR A 267 -17.89 -1.59 -1.95
C THR A 267 -17.13 -1.76 -0.64
N ILE A 268 -16.42 -2.87 -0.46
CA ILE A 268 -15.63 -3.16 0.73
C ILE A 268 -14.58 -2.06 0.95
N GLY A 269 -13.75 -1.77 -0.05
CA GLY A 269 -12.74 -0.70 0.06
C GLY A 269 -13.35 0.67 0.37
N ARG A 270 -14.50 1.00 -0.25
CA ARG A 270 -15.22 2.23 0.07
C ARG A 270 -15.71 2.28 1.51
N HIS A 271 -16.24 1.16 2.06
CA HIS A 271 -16.64 1.11 3.46
C HIS A 271 -15.47 1.36 4.41
N PHE A 272 -14.31 0.77 4.16
CA PHE A 272 -13.10 1.01 4.94
C PHE A 272 -12.69 2.48 4.94
N MET A 273 -12.64 3.11 3.76
CA MET A 273 -12.31 4.54 3.62
C MET A 273 -13.36 5.44 4.28
N THR A 274 -14.64 5.12 4.16
CA THR A 274 -15.73 5.91 4.74
C THR A 274 -15.71 5.84 6.26
N VAL A 275 -15.53 4.64 6.84
CA VAL A 275 -15.42 4.45 8.30
C VAL A 275 -14.24 5.23 8.86
N GLY A 276 -13.07 5.17 8.17
CA GLY A 276 -11.89 5.90 8.62
C GLY A 276 -11.95 7.40 8.38
N GLY A 277 -12.74 7.87 7.41
CA GLY A 277 -12.96 9.29 7.16
C GLY A 277 -13.86 9.93 8.20
N ASN A 278 -14.98 9.31 8.50
CA ASN A 278 -15.91 9.72 9.55
C ASN A 278 -16.80 8.52 9.95
N ALA A 279 -16.48 7.90 11.06
CA ALA A 279 -17.19 6.71 11.55
C ALA A 279 -18.67 6.97 11.86
N GLU A 280 -19.03 8.17 12.33
CA GLU A 280 -20.40 8.50 12.65
C GLU A 280 -21.24 8.69 11.36
N SER A 281 -20.70 9.41 10.37
CA SER A 281 -21.35 9.55 9.06
C SER A 281 -21.49 8.20 8.35
N ALA A 282 -20.50 7.33 8.47
CA ALA A 282 -20.56 5.95 7.95
C ALA A 282 -21.72 5.16 8.58
N ARG A 283 -21.85 5.24 9.90
CA ARG A 283 -22.91 4.59 10.67
C ARG A 283 -24.31 5.10 10.25
N LEU A 284 -24.46 6.41 10.10
CA LEU A 284 -25.72 7.02 9.65
C LEU A 284 -26.08 6.63 8.21
N SER A 285 -25.07 6.32 7.39
CA SER A 285 -25.24 5.79 6.02
C SER A 285 -25.48 4.27 5.98
N GLY A 286 -25.69 3.62 7.14
CA GLY A 286 -25.99 2.18 7.23
C GLY A 286 -24.77 1.26 7.19
N ILE A 287 -23.53 1.79 7.25
CA ILE A 287 -22.31 0.96 7.27
C ILE A 287 -22.09 0.41 8.68
N ASN A 288 -21.89 -0.90 8.79
CA ASN A 288 -21.58 -1.54 10.06
C ASN A 288 -20.08 -1.38 10.39
N ASN A 289 -19.75 -0.33 11.15
CA ASN A 289 -18.38 -0.01 11.53
C ASN A 289 -17.68 -1.16 12.29
N LYS A 290 -18.42 -1.91 13.15
CA LYS A 290 -17.87 -3.04 13.91
C LYS A 290 -17.42 -4.15 12.97
N LEU A 291 -18.24 -4.47 11.97
CA LEU A 291 -17.90 -5.51 10.99
C LEU A 291 -16.68 -5.11 10.14
N VAL A 292 -16.60 -3.84 9.73
CA VAL A 292 -15.44 -3.32 8.99
C VAL A 292 -14.17 -3.43 9.82
N MET A 293 -14.21 -3.03 11.09
CA MET A 293 -13.07 -3.16 12.02
C MET A 293 -12.68 -4.63 12.25
N PHE A 294 -13.65 -5.52 12.48
CA PHE A 294 -13.43 -6.93 12.67
C PHE A 294 -12.67 -7.54 11.48
N PHE A 295 -13.16 -7.29 10.27
CA PHE A 295 -12.52 -7.81 9.05
C PHE A 295 -11.16 -7.19 8.76
N ALA A 296 -10.86 -5.97 9.21
CA ALA A 296 -9.53 -5.38 9.08
C ALA A 296 -8.47 -6.24 9.78
N TYR A 297 -8.70 -6.59 11.04
CA TYR A 297 -7.75 -7.39 11.83
C TYR A 297 -7.75 -8.87 11.46
N LEU A 298 -8.90 -9.46 11.14
CA LEU A 298 -8.97 -10.82 10.62
C LEU A 298 -8.13 -10.96 9.34
N ASN A 299 -8.31 -10.03 8.42
CA ASN A 299 -7.56 -9.97 7.18
C ASN A 299 -6.05 -9.78 7.41
N MET A 300 -5.67 -8.91 8.35
CA MET A 300 -4.28 -8.69 8.70
C MET A 300 -3.60 -9.97 9.19
N ALA A 301 -4.26 -10.73 10.07
CA ALA A 301 -3.74 -11.99 10.58
C ALA A 301 -3.57 -13.05 9.47
N VAL A 302 -4.50 -13.14 8.53
CA VAL A 302 -4.39 -14.05 7.36
C VAL A 302 -3.18 -13.71 6.49
N LEU A 303 -2.97 -12.44 6.18
CA LEU A 303 -1.79 -12.00 5.42
C LEU A 303 -0.49 -12.22 6.20
N THR A 304 -0.54 -12.09 7.52
CA THR A 304 0.63 -12.35 8.37
C THR A 304 1.05 -13.83 8.32
N VAL A 305 0.11 -14.77 8.21
CA VAL A 305 0.42 -16.21 8.00
C VAL A 305 1.14 -16.42 6.65
N ILE A 306 0.68 -15.78 5.58
CA ILE A 306 1.35 -15.86 4.27
C ILE A 306 2.78 -15.31 4.37
N ALA A 307 2.94 -14.14 4.98
CA ALA A 307 4.25 -13.54 5.20
C ALA A 307 5.15 -14.43 6.06
N ALA A 308 4.62 -15.05 7.12
CA ALA A 308 5.34 -15.97 7.97
C ALA A 308 5.90 -17.18 7.22
N MET A 309 5.09 -17.82 6.36
CA MET A 309 5.53 -18.95 5.55
C MET A 309 6.65 -18.54 4.58
N ILE A 310 6.50 -17.41 3.90
CA ILE A 310 7.54 -16.89 2.98
C ILE A 310 8.84 -16.58 3.74
N VAL A 311 8.75 -15.90 4.89
CA VAL A 311 9.92 -15.53 5.70
C VAL A 311 10.64 -16.77 6.22
N THR A 312 9.88 -17.75 6.75
CA THR A 312 10.42 -18.99 7.29
C THR A 312 11.13 -19.83 6.23
N VAL A 313 10.50 -20.01 5.08
CA VAL A 313 11.08 -20.77 3.96
C VAL A 313 12.30 -20.07 3.39
N ARG A 314 12.22 -18.76 3.17
CA ARG A 314 13.35 -17.98 2.66
C ARG A 314 14.56 -17.98 3.61
N ALA A 315 14.32 -17.86 4.92
CA ALA A 315 15.38 -17.96 5.92
C ALA A 315 15.90 -19.40 6.09
N SER A 316 15.26 -20.39 5.47
CA SER A 316 15.48 -21.82 5.69
C SER A 316 15.44 -22.20 7.16
N ALA A 317 14.82 -21.36 7.99
CA ALA A 317 14.73 -21.53 9.45
C ALA A 317 13.51 -20.82 10.02
N ALA A 318 12.78 -21.50 10.91
CA ALA A 318 11.89 -20.84 11.87
C ALA A 318 12.72 -20.49 13.10
N ASN A 319 12.90 -19.22 13.39
CA ASN A 319 13.75 -18.75 14.49
C ASN A 319 13.05 -17.69 15.35
N SER A 320 13.56 -17.46 16.56
CA SER A 320 12.96 -16.56 17.55
C SER A 320 13.08 -15.06 17.18
N THR A 321 14.00 -14.71 16.31
CA THR A 321 14.20 -13.32 15.84
C THR A 321 13.38 -13.00 14.58
N ALA A 322 12.73 -14.00 13.97
CA ALA A 322 11.87 -13.76 12.82
C ALA A 322 10.78 -12.74 13.15
N GLY A 323 10.51 -11.84 12.21
CA GLY A 323 9.48 -10.82 12.37
C GLY A 323 9.83 -9.65 13.31
N GLU A 324 11.10 -9.49 13.76
CA GLU A 324 11.48 -8.29 14.50
C GLU A 324 11.33 -7.03 13.66
N GLU A 325 10.59 -6.04 14.18
CA GLU A 325 10.33 -4.73 13.57
C GLU A 325 9.51 -4.78 12.26
N TYR A 326 8.92 -5.91 11.88
CA TYR A 326 8.14 -6.02 10.64
C TYR A 326 6.87 -5.16 10.67
N GLU A 327 6.28 -4.96 11.85
CA GLU A 327 5.18 -4.02 12.08
C GLU A 327 5.59 -2.60 11.72
N LEU A 328 6.80 -2.17 12.10
CA LEU A 328 7.31 -0.84 11.81
C LEU A 328 7.57 -0.64 10.31
N ASP A 329 8.13 -1.64 9.64
CA ASP A 329 8.36 -1.62 8.20
C ASP A 329 7.02 -1.53 7.42
N ALA A 330 6.00 -2.28 7.84
CA ALA A 330 4.67 -2.24 7.22
C ALA A 330 3.96 -0.90 7.43
N ILE A 331 4.04 -0.34 8.64
CA ILE A 331 3.52 1.01 8.96
C ILE A 331 4.27 2.07 8.15
N ALA A 332 5.60 2.01 8.14
CA ALA A 332 6.43 2.95 7.40
C ALA A 332 6.13 2.90 5.89
N ALA A 333 5.99 1.71 5.31
CA ALA A 333 5.61 1.54 3.91
C ALA A 333 4.26 2.21 3.58
N CYS A 334 3.27 2.08 4.46
CA CYS A 334 1.98 2.74 4.31
C CYS A 334 2.09 4.27 4.40
N ILE A 335 2.70 4.80 5.46
CA ILE A 335 2.79 6.25 5.70
C ILE A 335 3.64 6.94 4.64
N VAL A 336 4.83 6.40 4.36
CA VAL A 336 5.72 6.89 3.29
C VAL A 336 5.01 6.81 1.93
N GLY A 337 4.22 5.76 1.72
CA GLY A 337 3.38 5.61 0.52
C GLY A 337 2.19 6.57 0.44
N GLY A 338 1.98 7.41 1.45
CA GLY A 338 0.93 8.43 1.48
C GLY A 338 -0.42 7.92 1.97
N VAL A 339 -0.44 6.81 2.69
CA VAL A 339 -1.61 6.36 3.46
C VAL A 339 -1.77 7.27 4.67
N SER A 340 -2.97 7.76 4.90
CA SER A 340 -3.23 8.68 6.00
C SER A 340 -3.07 7.99 7.37
N ALA A 341 -2.26 8.56 8.24
CA ALA A 341 -2.13 8.15 9.63
C ALA A 341 -3.42 8.34 10.45
N TYR A 342 -4.37 9.14 9.94
CA TYR A 342 -5.69 9.35 10.55
C TYR A 342 -6.81 8.54 9.88
N GLY A 343 -6.47 7.72 8.89
CA GLY A 343 -7.41 6.91 8.14
C GLY A 343 -8.13 7.61 6.99
N GLY A 344 -9.05 6.90 6.37
CA GLY A 344 -9.95 7.38 5.32
C GLY A 344 -9.34 7.59 3.94
N SER A 345 -8.02 7.52 3.79
CA SER A 345 -7.36 7.68 2.49
C SER A 345 -6.04 6.93 2.40
N GLY A 346 -5.81 6.30 1.27
CA GLY A 346 -4.60 5.54 0.95
C GLY A 346 -4.81 4.71 -0.32
N THR A 347 -3.73 4.29 -0.96
CA THR A 347 -3.78 3.45 -2.16
C THR A 347 -2.73 2.34 -2.08
N ILE A 348 -3.04 1.18 -2.68
CA ILE A 348 -2.08 0.08 -2.79
C ILE A 348 -0.84 0.52 -3.57
N VAL A 349 -1.01 1.30 -4.65
CA VAL A 349 0.14 1.79 -5.44
C VAL A 349 1.07 2.67 -4.60
N GLY A 350 0.50 3.56 -3.77
CA GLY A 350 1.29 4.36 -2.85
C GLY A 350 2.05 3.49 -1.86
N MET A 351 1.38 2.53 -1.22
CA MET A 351 1.99 1.59 -0.28
C MET A 351 3.12 0.79 -0.94
N VAL A 352 2.96 0.33 -2.19
CA VAL A 352 4.01 -0.37 -2.95
C VAL A 352 5.26 0.51 -3.13
N VAL A 353 5.09 1.79 -3.48
CA VAL A 353 6.22 2.74 -3.57
C VAL A 353 6.90 2.89 -2.22
N GLY A 354 6.13 3.00 -1.14
CA GLY A 354 6.67 3.08 0.22
C GLY A 354 7.40 1.79 0.63
N ALA A 355 6.83 0.61 0.36
CA ALA A 355 7.44 -0.69 0.63
C ALA A 355 8.77 -0.86 -0.12
N THR A 356 8.79 -0.49 -1.40
CA THR A 356 10.03 -0.50 -2.21
C THR A 356 11.08 0.44 -1.61
N LEU A 357 10.68 1.65 -1.18
CA LEU A 357 11.61 2.61 -0.57
C LEU A 357 12.23 2.05 0.72
N ILE A 358 11.41 1.47 1.62
CA ILE A 358 11.91 0.83 2.85
C ILE A 358 12.86 -0.33 2.52
N GLY A 359 12.51 -1.18 1.56
CA GLY A 359 13.36 -2.28 1.10
C GLY A 359 14.71 -1.78 0.56
N VAL A 360 14.69 -0.76 -0.30
CA VAL A 360 15.92 -0.16 -0.88
C VAL A 360 16.80 0.48 0.19
N ILE A 361 16.23 1.20 1.15
CA ILE A 361 16.98 1.81 2.26
C ILE A 361 17.64 0.71 3.09
N ASN A 362 16.91 -0.31 3.52
CA ASN A 362 17.41 -1.38 4.35
C ASN A 362 18.49 -2.20 3.62
N GLN A 363 18.22 -2.63 2.39
CA GLN A 363 19.16 -3.41 1.59
C GLN A 363 20.41 -2.58 1.23
N GLY A 364 20.21 -1.33 0.82
CA GLY A 364 21.32 -0.43 0.46
C GLY A 364 22.26 -0.19 1.64
N MET A 365 21.74 0.05 2.83
CA MET A 365 22.56 0.20 4.03
C MET A 365 23.32 -1.09 4.40
N GLN A 366 22.68 -2.25 4.28
CA GLN A 366 23.35 -3.54 4.52
C GLN A 366 24.48 -3.78 3.52
N LEU A 367 24.29 -3.47 2.24
CA LEU A 367 25.29 -3.64 1.19
C LEU A 367 26.54 -2.79 1.41
N ILE A 368 26.39 -1.56 1.87
CA ILE A 368 27.53 -0.70 2.20
C ILE A 368 28.17 -1.03 3.56
N GLY A 369 27.64 -2.04 4.27
CA GLY A 369 28.19 -2.54 5.53
C GLY A 369 27.81 -1.71 6.76
N VAL A 370 26.67 -1.00 6.72
CA VAL A 370 26.14 -0.29 7.90
C VAL A 370 25.65 -1.31 8.93
N ASP A 371 26.04 -1.09 10.19
CA ASP A 371 25.61 -1.92 11.31
C ASP A 371 24.08 -1.91 11.49
N GLN A 372 23.54 -3.05 11.93
CA GLN A 372 22.08 -3.24 12.10
C GLN A 372 21.46 -2.19 13.04
N ASN A 373 22.18 -1.74 14.05
CA ASN A 373 21.66 -0.75 15.00
C ASN A 373 21.51 0.63 14.34
N TRP A 374 22.43 1.02 13.45
CA TRP A 374 22.32 2.23 12.66
C TRP A 374 21.14 2.16 11.66
N ILE A 375 20.88 0.98 11.09
CA ILE A 375 19.73 0.77 10.22
C ILE A 375 18.43 1.04 10.99
N LYS A 376 18.31 0.56 12.23
CA LYS A 376 17.15 0.85 13.11
C LYS A 376 16.96 2.34 13.37
N ILE A 377 18.03 3.07 13.63
CA ILE A 377 18.00 4.53 13.84
C ILE A 377 17.48 5.24 12.58
N VAL A 378 18.04 4.90 11.41
CA VAL A 378 17.62 5.50 10.13
C VAL A 378 16.15 5.19 9.82
N LYS A 379 15.69 3.95 10.03
CA LYS A 379 14.27 3.59 9.90
C LYS A 379 13.36 4.47 10.75
N GLY A 380 13.70 4.66 12.04
CA GLY A 380 12.95 5.51 12.94
C GLY A 380 12.88 6.97 12.47
N LEU A 381 14.00 7.51 11.99
CA LEU A 381 14.06 8.87 11.45
C LEU A 381 13.26 9.03 10.15
N VAL A 382 13.32 8.05 9.25
CA VAL A 382 12.54 8.03 8.00
C VAL A 382 11.05 8.01 8.30
N LEU A 383 10.62 7.16 9.24
CA LEU A 383 9.22 7.09 9.66
C LEU A 383 8.76 8.42 10.25
N LEU A 384 9.54 9.01 11.17
CA LEU A 384 9.22 10.31 11.77
C LEU A 384 9.13 11.42 10.72
N ALA A 385 10.10 11.48 9.79
CA ALA A 385 10.10 12.45 8.70
C ALA A 385 8.86 12.31 7.80
N ALA A 386 8.46 11.08 7.48
CA ALA A 386 7.28 10.79 6.67
C ALA A 386 5.99 11.27 7.36
N VAL A 387 5.83 11.00 8.66
CA VAL A 387 4.67 11.45 9.46
C VAL A 387 4.61 12.98 9.53
N VAL A 388 5.74 13.65 9.80
CA VAL A 388 5.82 15.12 9.84
C VAL A 388 5.45 15.72 8.48
N PHE A 389 5.92 15.12 7.39
CA PHE A 389 5.60 15.57 6.03
C PHE A 389 4.10 15.38 5.72
N GLU A 390 3.50 14.26 6.10
CA GLU A 390 2.07 14.01 5.93
C GLU A 390 1.22 15.05 6.66
N ILE A 391 1.52 15.31 7.94
CA ILE A 391 0.79 16.28 8.77
C ILE A 391 0.89 17.69 8.17
N LYS A 392 2.09 18.14 7.76
CA LYS A 392 2.28 19.44 7.11
C LYS A 392 1.53 19.54 5.79
N SER A 393 1.57 18.49 4.97
CA SER A 393 0.85 18.44 3.69
C SER A 393 -0.67 18.54 3.87
N LYS A 394 -1.22 17.81 4.85
CA LYS A 394 -2.65 17.84 5.19
C LYS A 394 -3.11 19.21 5.70
N ASN A 395 -2.34 19.81 6.60
CA ASN A 395 -2.63 21.14 7.14
C ASN A 395 -2.60 22.21 6.04
N SER A 396 -1.66 22.12 5.09
CA SER A 396 -1.59 23.03 3.95
C SER A 396 -2.80 22.89 3.01
N LYS A 397 -3.25 21.67 2.73
CA LYS A 397 -4.44 21.40 1.92
C LYS A 397 -5.71 21.90 2.62
N ALA A 398 -5.86 21.69 3.93
CA ALA A 398 -6.98 22.18 4.72
C ALA A 398 -7.06 23.72 4.74
N LYS A 399 -5.93 24.40 4.88
CA LYS A 399 -5.85 25.88 4.78
C LYS A 399 -6.24 26.38 3.40
N ALA A 400 -5.76 25.73 2.33
CA ALA A 400 -6.10 26.08 0.95
C ALA A 400 -7.59 25.88 0.64
N SER A 401 -8.18 24.79 1.12
CA SER A 401 -9.63 24.53 0.99
C SER A 401 -10.46 25.60 1.72
N LYS A 402 -10.14 25.91 2.98
CA LYS A 402 -10.84 26.98 3.75
C LYS A 402 -10.76 28.35 3.06
N LYS A 403 -9.59 28.67 2.46
CA LYS A 403 -9.42 29.93 1.72
C LYS A 403 -10.31 29.97 0.47
N LYS A 404 -10.41 28.83 -0.26
CA LYS A 404 -11.24 28.70 -1.44
C LYS A 404 -12.73 28.84 -1.12
N THR A 405 -13.21 28.15 -0.07
CA THR A 405 -14.60 28.25 0.38
C THR A 405 -14.94 29.68 0.86
N LYS A 406 -13.98 30.38 1.50
CA LYS A 406 -14.19 31.78 1.88
C LYS A 406 -14.31 32.69 0.66
N GLN A 407 -13.47 32.47 -0.37
CA GLN A 407 -13.56 33.22 -1.61
C GLN A 407 -14.87 32.94 -2.39
N GLU A 408 -15.33 31.69 -2.42
CA GLU A 408 -16.62 31.32 -3.04
C GLU A 408 -17.78 31.99 -2.33
N LYS A 409 -17.83 32.01 -1.00
CA LYS A 409 -18.86 32.73 -0.23
C LYS A 409 -18.84 34.24 -0.47
N THR A 410 -17.65 34.84 -0.49
CA THR A 410 -17.53 36.28 -0.78
C THR A 410 -17.99 36.61 -2.19
N LEU A 411 -17.73 35.74 -3.17
CA LEU A 411 -18.20 35.91 -4.54
C LEU A 411 -19.73 35.78 -4.63
N GLU A 412 -20.34 34.81 -3.93
CA GLU A 412 -21.78 34.65 -3.86
C GLU A 412 -22.45 35.88 -3.22
N GLU A 413 -21.88 36.45 -2.15
CA GLU A 413 -22.38 37.66 -1.51
C GLU A 413 -22.28 38.89 -2.44
N VAL A 414 -21.22 39.02 -3.23
CA VAL A 414 -21.05 40.10 -4.22
C VAL A 414 -22.05 39.94 -5.36
N LEU A 415 -22.25 38.71 -5.86
CA LEU A 415 -23.22 38.44 -6.91
C LEU A 415 -24.67 38.74 -6.46
N ALA A 416 -25.04 38.33 -5.23
CA ALA A 416 -26.37 38.60 -4.67
C ALA A 416 -26.63 40.13 -4.53
N LYS A 417 -25.62 40.91 -4.10
CA LYS A 417 -25.74 42.38 -4.05
C LYS A 417 -25.89 43.02 -5.43
N ALA A 418 -25.13 42.54 -6.43
CA ALA A 418 -25.22 43.01 -7.79
C ALA A 418 -26.57 42.71 -8.43
N GLU A 419 -27.16 41.54 -8.15
CA GLU A 419 -28.51 41.18 -8.60
C GLU A 419 -29.58 42.04 -7.93
N GLU A 420 -29.42 42.39 -6.65
CA GLU A 420 -30.35 43.29 -5.94
C GLU A 420 -30.27 44.74 -6.48
N GLU A 421 -29.05 45.24 -6.78
CA GLU A 421 -28.88 46.56 -7.42
C GLU A 421 -29.48 46.59 -8.84
N LEU A 422 -29.26 45.53 -9.64
CA LEU A 422 -29.87 45.40 -10.95
C LEU A 422 -31.42 45.41 -10.92
N LYS A 423 -32.02 44.75 -9.93
CA LYS A 423 -33.49 44.79 -9.72
C LYS A 423 -33.96 46.20 -9.38
N LYS A 424 -33.31 46.88 -8.45
CA LYS A 424 -33.66 48.28 -8.09
C LYS A 424 -33.57 49.20 -9.28
N THR A 425 -32.49 49.11 -10.10
CA THR A 425 -32.32 49.92 -11.29
C THR A 425 -33.37 49.63 -12.38
N SER A 426 -33.79 48.33 -12.49
CA SER A 426 -34.87 47.96 -13.44
C SER A 426 -36.25 48.44 -12.97
N GLU A 427 -36.54 48.45 -11.65
CA GLU A 427 -37.76 48.96 -11.08
C GLU A 427 -37.84 50.51 -11.23
N GLU A 428 -36.75 51.25 -10.97
CA GLU A 428 -36.66 52.69 -11.17
C GLU A 428 -36.82 53.08 -12.66
N SER A 429 -36.30 52.29 -13.60
CA SER A 429 -36.46 52.54 -15.04
C SER A 429 -37.90 52.33 -15.49
N LEU A 430 -38.62 51.34 -14.95
CA LEU A 430 -40.04 51.06 -15.24
C LEU A 430 -40.95 52.14 -14.64
N GLU A 431 -40.65 52.70 -13.48
CA GLU A 431 -41.40 53.79 -12.87
C GLU A 431 -41.17 55.11 -13.68
N SER A 432 -39.97 55.35 -14.16
CA SER A 432 -39.68 56.55 -14.98
C SER A 432 -40.37 56.50 -16.36
N GLU A 433 -40.56 55.32 -16.93
CA GLU A 433 -41.22 55.13 -18.23
C GLU A 433 -42.74 55.23 -18.10
N SER A 434 -43.31 54.87 -16.92
CA SER A 434 -44.77 55.06 -16.65
C SER A 434 -45.17 56.48 -16.28
N ALA A 435 -44.21 57.36 -15.96
CA ALA A 435 -44.41 58.78 -15.60
C ALA A 435 -44.28 59.75 -16.78
N ALA A 436 -44.01 59.28 -18.02
CA ALA A 436 -43.95 60.14 -19.19
C ALA A 436 -45.39 60.54 -19.63
N PRO A 437 -45.69 61.89 -19.83
CA PRO A 437 -47.04 62.34 -20.24
C PRO A 437 -47.32 61.92 -21.67
N SER A 438 -48.50 61.33 -21.90
CA SER A 438 -49.02 61.03 -23.22
C SER A 438 -49.25 62.34 -24.00
N GLU A 439 -48.47 62.64 -24.98
CA GLU A 439 -48.75 63.70 -26.00
C GLU A 439 -50.01 63.28 -26.80
N GLU A 440 -51.16 63.90 -26.51
CA GLU A 440 -52.31 63.86 -27.35
C GLU A 440 -52.04 64.56 -28.66
N THR A 441 -51.97 63.83 -29.74
CA THR A 441 -51.89 64.35 -31.09
C THR A 441 -53.36 64.75 -31.51
N ILE A 442 -53.66 66.02 -31.43
CA ILE A 442 -54.89 66.60 -31.99
C ILE A 442 -54.75 66.63 -33.53
N VAL A 443 -55.47 65.78 -34.20
CA VAL A 443 -55.65 65.84 -35.65
C VAL A 443 -56.84 66.76 -35.90
N THR A 444 -56.60 67.96 -36.28
CA THR A 444 -57.62 68.86 -36.87
C THR A 444 -57.77 68.52 -38.32
N THR A 445 -58.95 68.09 -38.70
CA THR A 445 -59.48 68.03 -40.08
C THR A 445 -59.97 69.39 -40.47
N GLU A 446 -59.55 69.95 -41.59
CA GLU A 446 -60.30 70.88 -42.42
C GLU A 446 -60.01 70.80 -43.90
N ALA A 447 -61.13 70.61 -44.65
CA ALA A 447 -61.43 70.93 -46.04
C ALA A 447 -60.70 70.21 -47.16
#